data_9d2ffe3e9771313bc9f6b01d385598ed
#
_entry.id   9d2ffe3e9771313bc9f6b01d385598ed
#
_cell.length_a   1.000
_cell.length_b   1.000
_cell.length_c   1.000
_cell.angle_alpha   90.00
_cell.angle_beta   90.00
_cell.angle_gamma   90.00
#
_symmetry.space_group_name_H-M   'P 1'
#
loop_
_entity.id
_entity.type
_entity.pdbx_description
1 polymer ?
#
loop_
_entity_poly.entity_id
_entity_poly.type
_entity_poly.pdbx_seq_one_letter_code
_entity_poly.pdbx_strand_id
1 'polypeptide(L)'
;VHGALASGGLWDFSVRRPPAITVETGQKGRGMKDILHELEERRAAARLGGGQRRIDAQHGKGKLTARERVEVLLDPDSFEEFDMFVAHRCTDFGMEKSRPWGDGVVTGWGTINGRMVYVFSQDFTVFGGSLSETHAAKICKIMDMAMQNGAPVIGINDSGGARIQEGVNSLAGYAEVFQRNILASGVVPQISLIMGPCAGGAVYSPAMTDFIYMVRESSYMFVTGPDVVKTVTNEIVTAEELGGAKTHTSKSSVADAAFDNDMEALAETRRLIDFLPASNRDGVPERPFYDSPDRVEPALDTLIPDHPNLPYDMKELILKVADEQDFLEIQADFAPNIVTGFIRLEGRTVGVVANQPLVLAGVLDIDSARKGARFVRFCDCFDIPILTFVDVPGFLPGTSQEYNGVIKHGAKLLFAYGEATVPKVTVITRKAYGGAYVVMASKHLRGDFNYAWPSAEIAVMGAKGAVEILHRADLNDPDKIAAHTKDFEDRFASPFIAAERGFIDEVIQPQSTRRRVCRAFASLRTKELASPWKKHDNIPL
;
A
#
# COMPACT_ATOMS: atom_id res chain seq x y z
N VAL A 1 53.38 -28.37 -50.42
CA VAL A 1 54.56 -29.22 -50.84
C VAL A 1 54.68 -30.37 -49.85
N HIS A 2 54.35 -31.55 -50.31
CA HIS A 2 54.79 -32.91 -49.95
C HIS A 2 55.01 -33.19 -48.42
N GLY A 3 54.42 -34.14 -47.77
CA GLY A 3 54.13 -35.53 -48.15
C GLY A 3 54.89 -36.45 -47.24
N ALA A 4 54.27 -37.35 -46.55
CA ALA A 4 54.73 -38.71 -46.30
C ALA A 4 53.74 -39.47 -45.39
N LEU A 5 53.28 -40.55 -45.90
CA LEU A 5 52.60 -41.68 -45.27
C LEU A 5 53.57 -42.46 -44.36
N ALA A 6 53.12 -42.95 -43.22
CA ALA A 6 53.53 -44.25 -42.67
C ALA A 6 52.57 -44.69 -41.53
N SER A 7 51.88 -45.71 -41.81
CA SER A 7 51.81 -47.04 -41.19
C SER A 7 51.19 -47.13 -39.78
N GLY A 8 50.08 -47.64 -39.70
CA GLY A 8 49.42 -48.82 -39.13
C GLY A 8 49.89 -49.26 -37.73
N GLY A 9 49.06 -49.08 -36.75
CA GLY A 9 49.12 -49.78 -35.50
C GLY A 9 47.68 -50.09 -35.05
N LEU A 10 47.25 -51.32 -35.26
CA LEU A 10 46.04 -51.93 -34.73
C LEU A 10 46.12 -51.93 -33.20
N TRP A 11 45.30 -51.08 -32.56
CA TRP A 11 45.07 -51.20 -31.12
C TRP A 11 43.93 -52.20 -30.88
N ASP A 12 44.29 -53.34 -30.29
CA ASP A 12 43.40 -54.38 -29.82
C ASP A 12 42.65 -53.87 -28.55
N PHE A 13 41.42 -53.46 -28.71
CA PHE A 13 40.51 -53.17 -27.58
C PHE A 13 39.87 -54.44 -27.06
N SER A 14 40.62 -55.28 -26.35
CA SER A 14 40.06 -56.31 -25.51
C SER A 14 39.40 -55.65 -24.31
N VAL A 15 38.10 -55.47 -24.41
CA VAL A 15 37.23 -55.02 -23.29
C VAL A 15 37.30 -56.08 -22.19
N ARG A 16 38.13 -55.84 -21.18
CA ARG A 16 38.06 -56.58 -19.92
C ARG A 16 36.74 -56.17 -19.25
N ARG A 17 35.76 -57.08 -19.17
CA ARG A 17 34.60 -56.94 -18.33
C ARG A 17 35.06 -56.71 -16.88
N PRO A 18 34.57 -55.63 -16.19
CA PRO A 18 34.85 -55.47 -14.77
C PRO A 18 34.28 -56.69 -14.02
N PRO A 19 34.92 -57.12 -12.92
CA PRO A 19 34.40 -58.19 -12.11
C PRO A 19 32.99 -57.86 -11.62
N ALA A 20 32.12 -58.85 -11.67
CA ALA A 20 30.76 -58.74 -11.13
C ALA A 20 30.88 -58.29 -9.66
N ILE A 21 30.37 -57.09 -9.34
CA ILE A 21 30.21 -56.65 -7.97
C ILE A 21 29.11 -57.54 -7.38
N THR A 22 29.49 -58.48 -6.59
CA THR A 22 28.59 -59.22 -5.69
C THR A 22 28.12 -58.21 -4.64
N VAL A 23 26.94 -57.63 -4.85
CA VAL A 23 26.26 -56.85 -3.82
C VAL A 23 25.83 -57.87 -2.76
N GLU A 24 26.48 -57.82 -1.61
CA GLU A 24 25.98 -58.52 -0.42
C GLU A 24 24.59 -57.98 -0.10
N THR A 25 23.56 -58.82 -0.30
CA THR A 25 22.18 -58.58 0.01
C THR A 25 21.97 -58.64 1.52
N GLY A 26 22.39 -57.58 2.24
CA GLY A 26 22.32 -57.50 3.69
C GLY A 26 21.50 -56.33 4.27
N GLN A 27 20.95 -55.43 3.43
CA GLN A 27 19.91 -54.50 3.83
C GLN A 27 18.79 -54.54 2.79
N LYS A 28 17.59 -54.97 3.21
CA LYS A 28 16.37 -54.79 2.41
C LYS A 28 16.25 -53.27 2.17
N GLY A 29 16.56 -52.84 0.96
CA GLY A 29 16.36 -51.45 0.54
C GLY A 29 14.92 -51.07 0.83
N ARG A 30 14.70 -49.90 1.50
CA ARG A 30 13.37 -49.33 1.69
C ARG A 30 12.69 -49.23 0.32
N GLY A 31 11.50 -49.79 0.17
CA GLY A 31 10.73 -49.67 -1.05
C GLY A 31 10.25 -48.24 -1.26
N MET A 32 10.01 -47.84 -2.51
CA MET A 32 9.52 -46.47 -2.84
C MET A 32 8.25 -46.13 -2.03
N LYS A 33 7.37 -47.10 -1.78
CA LYS A 33 6.16 -46.90 -0.95
C LYS A 33 6.49 -46.48 0.47
N ASP A 34 7.52 -47.07 1.09
CA ASP A 34 7.93 -46.74 2.45
C ASP A 34 8.54 -45.33 2.51
N ILE A 35 9.28 -44.96 1.46
CA ILE A 35 9.88 -43.60 1.32
C ILE A 35 8.80 -42.53 1.13
N LEU A 36 7.80 -42.80 0.31
CA LEU A 36 6.67 -41.90 0.11
C LEU A 36 5.82 -41.77 1.38
N HIS A 37 5.61 -42.85 2.10
CA HIS A 37 4.90 -42.81 3.39
C HIS A 37 5.65 -41.95 4.41
N GLU A 38 6.96 -42.15 4.55
CA GLU A 38 7.80 -41.30 5.41
C GLU A 38 7.74 -39.81 5.01
N LEU A 39 7.71 -39.50 3.72
CA LEU A 39 7.57 -38.12 3.23
C LEU A 39 6.25 -37.50 3.70
N GLU A 40 5.13 -38.24 3.57
CA GLU A 40 3.82 -37.71 3.99
C GLU A 40 3.72 -37.57 5.51
N GLU A 41 4.32 -38.49 6.28
CA GLU A 41 4.42 -38.34 7.74
C GLU A 41 5.19 -37.09 8.14
N ARG A 42 6.31 -36.81 7.48
CA ARG A 42 7.12 -35.58 7.71
C ARG A 42 6.37 -34.31 7.31
N ARG A 43 5.66 -34.34 6.19
CA ARG A 43 4.79 -33.24 5.76
C ARG A 43 3.66 -32.97 6.76
N ALA A 44 2.99 -34.04 7.22
CA ALA A 44 1.95 -33.92 8.24
C ALA A 44 2.48 -33.31 9.53
N ALA A 45 3.65 -33.74 9.99
CA ALA A 45 4.29 -33.22 11.19
C ALA A 45 4.71 -31.73 11.00
N ALA A 46 5.23 -31.34 9.81
CA ALA A 46 5.57 -29.96 9.51
C ALA A 46 4.33 -29.05 9.50
N ARG A 47 3.19 -29.54 8.99
CA ARG A 47 1.91 -28.80 8.98
C ARG A 47 1.35 -28.54 10.38
N LEU A 48 1.66 -29.37 11.36
CA LEU A 48 1.23 -29.18 12.75
C LEU A 48 1.95 -28.02 13.47
N GLY A 49 3.05 -27.50 12.91
CA GLY A 49 3.79 -26.39 13.50
C GLY A 49 4.13 -26.63 14.98
N GLY A 50 3.56 -25.83 15.88
CA GLY A 50 3.73 -25.98 17.34
C GLY A 50 2.88 -27.06 18.00
N GLY A 51 2.11 -27.84 17.23
CA GLY A 51 1.27 -28.95 17.67
C GLY A 51 -0.18 -28.59 17.98
N GLN A 52 -1.06 -29.60 17.96
CA GLN A 52 -2.52 -29.42 18.01
C GLN A 52 -3.00 -28.54 19.16
N ARG A 53 -2.46 -28.73 20.37
CA ARG A 53 -2.86 -27.92 21.54
C ARG A 53 -2.67 -26.42 21.33
N ARG A 54 -1.61 -26.00 20.59
CA ARG A 54 -1.36 -24.60 20.30
C ARG A 54 -2.23 -24.08 19.17
N ILE A 55 -2.56 -24.95 18.21
CA ILE A 55 -3.55 -24.68 17.16
C ILE A 55 -4.91 -24.40 17.80
N ASP A 56 -5.37 -25.30 18.68
CA ASP A 56 -6.64 -25.14 19.40
C ASP A 56 -6.68 -23.84 20.22
N ALA A 57 -5.54 -23.44 20.79
CA ALA A 57 -5.43 -22.18 21.51
C ALA A 57 -5.50 -20.93 20.60
N GLN A 58 -5.07 -21.02 19.33
CA GLN A 58 -5.27 -19.96 18.32
C GLN A 58 -6.76 -19.87 17.94
N HIS A 59 -7.37 -21.00 17.60
CA HIS A 59 -8.79 -21.05 17.26
C HIS A 59 -9.67 -20.57 18.42
N GLY A 60 -9.33 -20.92 19.66
CA GLY A 60 -10.04 -20.45 20.86
C GLY A 60 -9.99 -18.92 21.06
N LYS A 61 -9.08 -18.22 20.37
CA LYS A 61 -9.01 -16.75 20.31
C LYS A 61 -9.67 -16.16 19.06
N GLY A 62 -10.36 -16.97 18.25
CA GLY A 62 -10.95 -16.54 16.99
C GLY A 62 -9.94 -16.27 15.86
N LYS A 63 -8.69 -16.74 16.00
CA LYS A 63 -7.62 -16.55 15.02
C LYS A 63 -7.41 -17.79 14.17
N LEU A 64 -7.10 -17.60 12.90
CA LEU A 64 -6.62 -18.67 12.03
C LEU A 64 -5.14 -18.98 12.32
N THR A 65 -4.70 -20.20 11.98
CA THR A 65 -3.28 -20.54 11.94
C THR A 65 -2.59 -19.89 10.74
N ALA A 66 -1.24 -19.84 10.77
CA ALA A 66 -0.47 -19.30 9.67
C ALA A 66 -0.78 -19.96 8.32
N ARG A 67 -1.00 -21.27 8.32
CA ARG A 67 -1.31 -22.05 7.12
C ARG A 67 -2.72 -21.79 6.61
N GLU A 68 -3.72 -21.81 7.50
CA GLU A 68 -5.10 -21.49 7.14
C GLU A 68 -5.23 -20.08 6.55
N ARG A 69 -4.48 -19.10 7.07
CA ARG A 69 -4.43 -17.74 6.51
C ARG A 69 -3.93 -17.74 5.06
N VAL A 70 -2.89 -18.53 4.76
CA VAL A 70 -2.38 -18.68 3.39
C VAL A 70 -3.40 -19.36 2.49
N GLU A 71 -4.06 -20.42 2.96
CA GLU A 71 -5.09 -21.15 2.21
C GLU A 71 -6.31 -20.28 1.90
N VAL A 72 -6.72 -19.39 2.81
CA VAL A 72 -7.82 -18.43 2.59
C VAL A 72 -7.40 -17.30 1.66
N LEU A 73 -6.15 -16.82 1.77
CA LEU A 73 -5.65 -15.71 0.97
C LEU A 73 -5.52 -16.07 -0.51
N LEU A 74 -5.00 -17.25 -0.80
CA LEU A 74 -4.67 -17.67 -2.17
C LEU A 74 -5.84 -18.38 -2.86
N ASP A 75 -5.74 -18.50 -4.17
CA ASP A 75 -6.68 -19.29 -4.94
C ASP A 75 -6.53 -20.78 -4.56
N PRO A 76 -7.64 -21.55 -4.56
CA PRO A 76 -7.59 -22.97 -4.23
C PRO A 76 -6.52 -23.72 -5.03
N ASP A 77 -5.78 -24.58 -4.37
CA ASP A 77 -4.73 -25.46 -4.93
C ASP A 77 -3.57 -24.71 -5.64
N SER A 78 -3.44 -23.38 -5.46
CA SER A 78 -2.38 -22.60 -6.10
C SER A 78 -1.10 -22.47 -5.27
N PHE A 79 -1.13 -22.85 -3.98
CA PHE A 79 -0.01 -22.61 -3.08
C PHE A 79 1.13 -23.60 -3.26
N GLU A 80 2.31 -23.07 -3.62
CA GLU A 80 3.56 -23.82 -3.68
C GLU A 80 4.48 -23.41 -2.51
N GLU A 81 4.56 -24.27 -1.51
CA GLU A 81 5.34 -24.01 -0.28
C GLU A 81 6.83 -24.21 -0.49
N PHE A 82 7.64 -23.27 -0.03
CA PHE A 82 9.11 -23.38 0.03
C PHE A 82 9.61 -23.64 1.45
N ASP A 83 10.68 -24.43 1.53
CA ASP A 83 11.46 -24.61 2.75
C ASP A 83 10.65 -25.18 3.93
N MET A 84 9.64 -26.03 3.66
CA MET A 84 8.81 -26.68 4.65
C MET A 84 9.62 -27.44 5.72
N PHE A 85 10.75 -28.05 5.35
CA PHE A 85 11.59 -28.87 6.24
C PHE A 85 12.79 -28.12 6.82
N VAL A 86 12.92 -26.85 6.55
CA VAL A 86 13.99 -26.03 7.14
C VAL A 86 13.76 -25.89 8.64
N ALA A 87 14.81 -25.98 9.44
CA ALA A 87 14.76 -25.88 10.89
C ALA A 87 15.92 -25.00 11.40
N HIS A 88 15.74 -24.33 12.54
CA HIS A 88 16.78 -23.50 13.15
C HIS A 88 18.04 -24.30 13.50
N ARG A 89 19.16 -23.60 13.66
CA ARG A 89 20.49 -24.17 13.96
C ARG A 89 20.95 -23.87 15.38
N CYS A 90 20.13 -23.21 16.19
CA CYS A 90 20.45 -22.84 17.55
C CYS A 90 20.66 -24.08 18.42
N THR A 91 21.74 -24.10 19.19
CA THR A 91 22.11 -25.17 20.16
C THR A 91 22.06 -24.70 21.60
N ASP A 92 21.95 -23.37 21.83
CA ASP A 92 21.93 -22.79 23.15
C ASP A 92 20.55 -22.92 23.81
N PHE A 93 20.51 -22.80 25.12
CA PHE A 93 19.28 -22.83 25.92
C PHE A 93 18.41 -24.08 25.71
N GLY A 94 18.98 -25.20 25.27
CA GLY A 94 18.26 -26.45 25.03
C GLY A 94 17.45 -26.46 23.72
N MET A 95 17.68 -25.50 22.85
CA MET A 95 16.96 -25.40 21.56
C MET A 95 17.22 -26.59 20.65
N GLU A 96 18.36 -27.27 20.76
CA GLU A 96 18.69 -28.48 20.01
C GLU A 96 17.67 -29.63 20.22
N LYS A 97 16.93 -29.62 21.33
CA LYS A 97 15.89 -30.62 21.67
C LYS A 97 14.53 -30.33 21.02
N SER A 98 14.33 -29.12 20.50
CA SER A 98 13.07 -28.68 19.91
C SER A 98 13.36 -27.98 18.59
N ARG A 99 13.33 -28.72 17.49
CA ARG A 99 13.62 -28.24 16.13
C ARG A 99 12.42 -28.45 15.21
N PRO A 100 11.34 -27.67 15.39
CA PRO A 100 10.17 -27.77 14.52
C PRO A 100 10.54 -27.42 13.08
N TRP A 101 10.00 -28.17 12.14
CA TRP A 101 10.16 -27.88 10.73
C TRP A 101 9.43 -26.60 10.35
N GLY A 102 9.97 -25.89 9.36
CA GLY A 102 9.46 -24.61 8.91
C GLY A 102 9.89 -23.42 9.77
N ASP A 103 10.43 -23.65 10.95
CA ASP A 103 10.96 -22.67 11.91
C ASP A 103 10.06 -21.46 12.17
N GLY A 104 8.74 -21.70 12.27
CA GLY A 104 7.75 -20.68 12.66
C GLY A 104 7.36 -19.70 11.54
N VAL A 105 7.62 -20.04 10.28
CA VAL A 105 7.09 -19.27 9.15
C VAL A 105 6.77 -20.18 7.96
N VAL A 106 5.58 -20.01 7.41
CA VAL A 106 5.15 -20.62 6.14
C VAL A 106 5.50 -19.67 5.02
N THR A 107 6.21 -20.13 4.00
CA THR A 107 6.69 -19.29 2.90
C THR A 107 6.45 -19.96 1.55
N GLY A 108 6.12 -19.20 0.53
CA GLY A 108 5.91 -19.73 -0.81
C GLY A 108 5.31 -18.70 -1.75
N TRP A 109 4.71 -19.19 -2.83
CA TRP A 109 3.97 -18.37 -3.78
C TRP A 109 2.65 -19.08 -4.15
N GLY A 110 1.74 -18.30 -4.70
CA GLY A 110 0.48 -18.79 -5.24
C GLY A 110 -0.17 -17.71 -6.08
N THR A 111 -1.47 -17.84 -6.32
CA THR A 111 -2.22 -16.84 -7.07
C THR A 111 -3.35 -16.23 -6.26
N ILE A 112 -3.69 -14.98 -6.59
CA ILE A 112 -4.91 -14.30 -6.18
C ILE A 112 -5.63 -13.86 -7.45
N ASN A 113 -6.81 -14.40 -7.68
CA ASN A 113 -7.58 -14.18 -8.92
C ASN A 113 -6.71 -14.43 -10.18
N GLY A 114 -5.93 -15.52 -10.17
CA GLY A 114 -5.03 -15.93 -11.23
C GLY A 114 -3.73 -15.14 -11.34
N ARG A 115 -3.47 -14.16 -10.48
CA ARG A 115 -2.26 -13.31 -10.49
C ARG A 115 -1.27 -13.81 -9.44
N MET A 116 -0.01 -13.98 -9.84
CA MET A 116 1.06 -14.45 -8.95
C MET A 116 1.33 -13.48 -7.80
N VAL A 117 1.48 -14.02 -6.60
CA VAL A 117 1.92 -13.32 -5.40
C VAL A 117 2.87 -14.20 -4.59
N TYR A 118 3.81 -13.58 -3.89
CA TYR A 118 4.66 -14.25 -2.92
C TYR A 118 4.14 -13.96 -1.51
N VAL A 119 4.14 -14.98 -0.64
CA VAL A 119 3.58 -14.88 0.70
C VAL A 119 4.49 -15.48 1.75
N PHE A 120 4.59 -14.81 2.89
CA PHE A 120 5.06 -15.41 4.13
C PHE A 120 4.01 -15.22 5.23
N SER A 121 3.85 -16.24 6.09
CA SER A 121 2.93 -16.20 7.22
C SER A 121 3.63 -16.70 8.46
N GLN A 122 3.80 -15.84 9.46
CA GLN A 122 4.44 -16.18 10.72
C GLN A 122 3.51 -17.06 11.57
N ASP A 123 4.05 -18.16 12.09
CA ASP A 123 3.30 -19.13 12.88
C ASP A 123 3.54 -18.90 14.37
N PHE A 124 2.59 -18.24 15.01
CA PHE A 124 2.63 -17.98 16.45
C PHE A 124 2.66 -19.24 17.30
N THR A 125 2.23 -20.40 16.77
CA THR A 125 2.28 -21.68 17.47
C THR A 125 3.71 -22.18 17.68
N VAL A 126 4.67 -21.71 16.86
CA VAL A 126 6.08 -22.08 16.93
C VAL A 126 6.89 -20.93 17.54
N PHE A 127 7.32 -21.10 18.77
CA PHE A 127 8.11 -20.10 19.53
C PHE A 127 7.51 -18.68 19.53
N GLY A 128 6.16 -18.58 19.50
CA GLY A 128 5.46 -17.29 19.43
C GLY A 128 5.73 -16.52 18.12
N GLY A 129 5.99 -17.21 17.02
CA GLY A 129 6.30 -16.59 15.73
C GLY A 129 7.60 -15.79 15.73
N SER A 130 8.47 -15.96 16.74
CA SER A 130 9.69 -15.18 16.87
C SER A 130 10.68 -15.42 15.74
N LEU A 131 11.29 -14.35 15.24
CA LEU A 131 12.20 -14.38 14.12
C LEU A 131 13.59 -14.87 14.54
N SER A 132 14.06 -15.93 13.91
CA SER A 132 15.42 -16.47 13.97
C SER A 132 16.20 -16.11 12.71
N GLU A 133 17.48 -16.41 12.66
CA GLU A 133 18.30 -16.35 11.44
C GLU A 133 17.67 -17.15 10.30
N THR A 134 17.24 -18.38 10.59
CA THR A 134 16.65 -19.30 9.60
C THR A 134 15.26 -18.83 9.14
N HIS A 135 14.42 -18.37 10.06
CA HIS A 135 13.13 -17.78 9.77
C HIS A 135 13.28 -16.57 8.83
N ALA A 136 14.22 -15.67 9.14
CA ALA A 136 14.53 -14.52 8.30
C ALA A 136 15.02 -14.92 6.91
N ALA A 137 15.90 -15.93 6.81
CA ALA A 137 16.42 -16.41 5.52
C ALA A 137 15.29 -16.92 4.61
N LYS A 138 14.27 -17.58 5.15
CA LYS A 138 13.08 -18.01 4.40
C LYS A 138 12.29 -16.81 3.85
N ILE A 139 12.05 -15.78 4.67
CA ILE A 139 11.37 -14.55 4.25
C ILE A 139 12.19 -13.84 3.16
N CYS A 140 13.49 -13.65 3.38
CA CYS A 140 14.38 -13.01 2.41
C CYS A 140 14.36 -13.71 1.06
N LYS A 141 14.38 -15.05 1.04
CA LYS A 141 14.34 -15.85 -0.19
C LYS A 141 13.12 -15.52 -1.04
N ILE A 142 11.91 -15.50 -0.45
CA ILE A 142 10.71 -15.20 -1.23
C ILE A 142 10.63 -13.73 -1.65
N MET A 143 11.13 -12.80 -0.84
CA MET A 143 11.20 -11.39 -1.23
C MET A 143 12.15 -11.18 -2.42
N ASP A 144 13.31 -11.84 -2.41
CA ASP A 144 14.24 -11.81 -3.53
C ASP A 144 13.61 -12.39 -4.81
N MET A 145 12.88 -13.51 -4.69
CA MET A 145 12.15 -14.13 -5.81
C MET A 145 11.01 -13.23 -6.32
N ALA A 146 10.29 -12.57 -5.44
CA ALA A 146 9.22 -11.64 -5.80
C ALA A 146 9.77 -10.46 -6.64
N MET A 147 10.87 -9.86 -6.21
CA MET A 147 11.53 -8.78 -6.97
C MET A 147 12.04 -9.25 -8.33
N GLN A 148 12.62 -10.47 -8.40
CA GLN A 148 13.11 -11.04 -9.65
C GLN A 148 11.99 -11.33 -10.65
N ASN A 149 10.85 -11.82 -10.17
CA ASN A 149 9.69 -12.19 -10.98
C ASN A 149 8.70 -11.04 -11.22
N GLY A 150 8.85 -9.92 -10.51
CA GLY A 150 7.92 -8.80 -10.61
C GLY A 150 6.52 -9.16 -10.07
N ALA A 151 6.43 -9.63 -8.82
CA ALA A 151 5.17 -10.01 -8.20
C ALA A 151 5.04 -9.43 -6.79
N PRO A 152 3.83 -9.10 -6.31
CA PRO A 152 3.62 -8.56 -4.98
C PRO A 152 4.10 -9.49 -3.87
N VAL A 153 4.52 -8.90 -2.75
CA VAL A 153 4.84 -9.62 -1.50
C VAL A 153 3.76 -9.34 -0.46
N ILE A 154 3.21 -10.39 0.11
CA ILE A 154 2.23 -10.31 1.20
C ILE A 154 2.83 -10.96 2.44
N GLY A 155 3.03 -10.16 3.49
CA GLY A 155 3.51 -10.62 4.79
C GLY A 155 2.38 -10.70 5.79
N ILE A 156 2.13 -11.89 6.33
CA ILE A 156 1.18 -12.10 7.43
C ILE A 156 1.97 -12.18 8.73
N ASN A 157 1.84 -11.14 9.55
CA ASN A 157 2.65 -10.91 10.73
C ASN A 157 1.89 -11.32 12.00
N ASP A 158 2.47 -12.25 12.75
CA ASP A 158 1.98 -12.74 14.04
C ASP A 158 3.20 -13.20 14.87
N SER A 159 3.91 -12.25 15.51
CA SER A 159 5.23 -12.48 16.06
C SER A 159 5.50 -11.72 17.36
N GLY A 160 6.06 -12.41 18.32
CA GLY A 160 6.58 -11.80 19.55
C GLY A 160 7.89 -11.02 19.38
N GLY A 161 8.44 -10.91 18.16
CA GLY A 161 9.68 -10.19 17.90
C GLY A 161 10.90 -11.10 17.67
N ALA A 162 12.08 -10.64 18.09
CA ALA A 162 13.33 -11.38 17.91
C ALA A 162 13.38 -12.64 18.81
N ARG A 163 13.88 -13.75 18.27
CA ARG A 163 14.13 -14.97 19.05
C ARG A 163 15.33 -14.75 19.96
N ILE A 164 15.07 -14.53 21.25
CA ILE A 164 16.08 -14.14 22.25
C ILE A 164 17.21 -15.17 22.34
N GLN A 165 16.89 -16.45 22.20
CA GLN A 165 17.85 -17.56 22.29
C GLN A 165 18.94 -17.52 21.21
N GLU A 166 18.69 -16.83 20.09
CA GLU A 166 19.65 -16.68 18.99
C GLU A 166 20.43 -15.35 19.06
N GLY A 167 20.12 -14.50 20.03
CA GLY A 167 20.87 -13.28 20.28
C GLY A 167 20.99 -12.37 19.05
N VAL A 168 22.21 -11.97 18.73
CA VAL A 168 22.50 -11.04 17.63
C VAL A 168 22.17 -11.62 16.24
N ASN A 169 22.14 -12.93 16.07
CA ASN A 169 21.76 -13.57 14.80
C ASN A 169 20.29 -13.26 14.41
N SER A 170 19.42 -13.21 15.42
CA SER A 170 18.04 -12.78 15.22
C SER A 170 17.94 -11.32 14.75
N LEU A 171 18.77 -10.43 15.33
CA LEU A 171 18.83 -9.01 14.90
C LEU A 171 19.39 -8.86 13.49
N ALA A 172 20.42 -9.64 13.13
CA ALA A 172 20.94 -9.69 11.78
C ALA A 172 19.87 -10.16 10.79
N GLY A 173 19.08 -11.17 11.16
CA GLY A 173 17.94 -11.62 10.36
C GLY A 173 16.92 -10.52 10.09
N TYR A 174 16.57 -9.71 11.10
CA TYR A 174 15.70 -8.54 10.89
C TYR A 174 16.32 -7.53 9.92
N ALA A 175 17.62 -7.21 10.07
CA ALA A 175 18.30 -6.28 9.18
C ALA A 175 18.27 -6.76 7.72
N GLU A 176 18.42 -8.06 7.48
CA GLU A 176 18.32 -8.66 6.15
C GLU A 176 16.91 -8.52 5.55
N VAL A 177 15.85 -8.69 6.35
CA VAL A 177 14.48 -8.46 5.91
C VAL A 177 14.25 -6.97 5.62
N PHE A 178 14.69 -6.07 6.50
CA PHE A 178 14.57 -4.61 6.29
C PHE A 178 15.26 -4.16 5.00
N GLN A 179 16.46 -4.69 4.71
CA GLN A 179 17.17 -4.37 3.47
C GLN A 179 16.33 -4.78 2.24
N ARG A 180 15.62 -5.92 2.28
CA ARG A 180 14.74 -6.33 1.18
C ARG A 180 13.49 -5.47 1.08
N ASN A 181 12.88 -5.05 2.20
CA ASN A 181 11.80 -4.07 2.15
C ASN A 181 12.23 -2.78 1.44
N ILE A 182 13.44 -2.28 1.75
CA ILE A 182 13.98 -1.07 1.11
C ILE A 182 14.21 -1.30 -0.39
N LEU A 183 14.80 -2.42 -0.78
CA LEU A 183 15.07 -2.75 -2.19
C LEU A 183 13.79 -3.00 -2.99
N ALA A 184 12.76 -3.56 -2.36
CA ALA A 184 11.46 -3.83 -2.99
C ALA A 184 10.58 -2.59 -3.10
N SER A 185 10.86 -1.53 -2.33
CA SER A 185 10.06 -0.30 -2.31
C SER A 185 10.03 0.36 -3.69
N GLY A 186 8.82 0.55 -4.23
CA GLY A 186 8.61 1.06 -5.58
C GLY A 186 9.00 0.09 -6.71
N VAL A 187 9.32 -1.17 -6.40
CA VAL A 187 9.62 -2.23 -7.38
C VAL A 187 8.47 -3.23 -7.49
N VAL A 188 8.03 -3.77 -6.36
CA VAL A 188 6.85 -4.62 -6.24
C VAL A 188 5.99 -4.15 -5.08
N PRO A 189 4.66 -4.22 -5.17
CA PRO A 189 3.78 -3.91 -4.05
C PRO A 189 4.07 -4.79 -2.84
N GLN A 190 4.16 -4.18 -1.67
CA GLN A 190 4.40 -4.85 -0.40
C GLN A 190 3.20 -4.63 0.52
N ILE A 191 2.56 -5.70 0.98
CA ILE A 191 1.38 -5.65 1.82
C ILE A 191 1.66 -6.39 3.12
N SER A 192 1.38 -5.77 4.25
CA SER A 192 1.51 -6.35 5.57
C SER A 192 0.15 -6.52 6.24
N LEU A 193 -0.15 -7.74 6.66
CA LEU A 193 -1.32 -8.08 7.45
C LEU A 193 -0.87 -8.34 8.89
N ILE A 194 -1.34 -7.55 9.83
CA ILE A 194 -1.03 -7.74 11.24
C ILE A 194 -2.19 -8.52 11.87
N MET A 195 -1.95 -9.80 12.12
CA MET A 195 -2.98 -10.75 12.58
C MET A 195 -2.67 -11.31 13.97
N GLY A 196 -1.84 -10.60 14.71
CA GLY A 196 -1.45 -10.93 16.08
C GLY A 196 -0.49 -9.90 16.62
N PRO A 197 0.23 -10.20 17.72
CA PRO A 197 1.30 -9.33 18.20
C PRO A 197 2.34 -9.07 17.12
N CYS A 198 2.80 -7.81 17.07
CA CYS A 198 3.94 -7.39 16.26
C CYS A 198 4.70 -6.37 17.10
N ALA A 199 5.79 -6.80 17.77
CA ALA A 199 6.45 -6.01 18.80
C ALA A 199 7.96 -5.90 18.57
N GLY A 200 8.55 -4.81 19.05
CA GLY A 200 9.97 -4.56 18.96
C GLY A 200 10.45 -4.43 17.52
N GLY A 201 11.52 -5.14 17.15
CA GLY A 201 12.05 -5.13 15.79
C GLY A 201 11.06 -5.54 14.70
N ALA A 202 10.04 -6.33 15.06
CA ALA A 202 9.04 -6.82 14.11
C ALA A 202 8.19 -5.71 13.47
N VAL A 203 8.05 -4.54 14.11
CA VAL A 203 7.19 -3.45 13.60
C VAL A 203 7.79 -2.70 12.41
N TYR A 204 9.12 -2.72 12.26
CA TYR A 204 9.78 -1.89 11.25
C TYR A 204 9.64 -2.45 9.83
N SER A 205 9.62 -3.78 9.67
CA SER A 205 9.37 -4.38 8.35
C SER A 205 7.99 -3.97 7.80
N PRO A 206 6.87 -4.18 8.52
CA PRO A 206 5.57 -3.67 8.08
C PRO A 206 5.54 -2.16 7.84
N ALA A 207 6.17 -1.36 8.71
CA ALA A 207 6.19 0.10 8.58
C ALA A 207 6.86 0.62 7.29
N MET A 208 7.67 -0.21 6.62
CA MET A 208 8.30 0.08 5.34
C MET A 208 7.51 -0.45 4.13
N THR A 209 6.42 -1.19 4.35
CA THR A 209 5.58 -1.70 3.27
C THR A 209 4.58 -0.65 2.77
N ASP A 210 3.91 -0.93 1.66
CA ASP A 210 3.03 0.03 1.02
C ASP A 210 1.65 0.11 1.69
N PHE A 211 1.12 -1.04 2.13
CA PHE A 211 -0.18 -1.13 2.81
C PHE A 211 -0.08 -2.00 4.06
N ILE A 212 -0.72 -1.56 5.13
CA ILE A 212 -0.77 -2.27 6.41
C ILE A 212 -2.22 -2.41 6.84
N TYR A 213 -2.68 -3.66 6.95
CA TYR A 213 -4.00 -4.00 7.45
C TYR A 213 -3.90 -4.66 8.83
N MET A 214 -4.80 -4.31 9.74
CA MET A 214 -4.82 -4.83 11.10
C MET A 214 -6.15 -5.50 11.43
N VAL A 215 -6.13 -6.48 12.33
CA VAL A 215 -7.34 -7.09 12.90
C VAL A 215 -7.59 -6.52 14.29
N ARG A 216 -8.81 -6.00 14.51
CA ARG A 216 -9.22 -5.40 15.78
C ARG A 216 -9.10 -6.38 16.94
N GLU A 217 -8.77 -5.89 18.11
CA GLU A 217 -8.72 -6.63 19.39
C GLU A 217 -7.77 -7.84 19.45
N SER A 218 -7.19 -8.26 18.32
CA SER A 218 -6.28 -9.40 18.24
C SER A 218 -4.89 -9.07 17.74
N SER A 219 -4.71 -7.90 17.12
CA SER A 219 -3.43 -7.45 16.58
C SER A 219 -2.94 -6.15 17.22
N TYR A 220 -1.64 -6.09 17.45
CA TYR A 220 -0.99 -4.95 18.10
C TYR A 220 0.35 -4.68 17.46
N MET A 221 0.67 -3.39 17.25
CA MET A 221 1.99 -2.92 16.83
C MET A 221 2.52 -1.90 17.83
N PHE A 222 3.68 -2.18 18.44
CA PHE A 222 4.36 -1.21 19.30
C PHE A 222 5.86 -1.53 19.41
N VAL A 223 6.66 -0.49 19.62
CA VAL A 223 8.11 -0.65 19.83
C VAL A 223 8.37 -1.42 21.12
N THR A 224 7.63 -1.09 22.18
CA THR A 224 7.66 -1.80 23.47
C THR A 224 6.25 -1.93 24.02
N GLY A 225 5.96 -3.04 24.70
CA GLY A 225 4.63 -3.30 25.26
C GLY A 225 4.29 -2.45 26.48
N PRO A 226 3.03 -2.50 26.96
CA PRO A 226 2.50 -1.71 28.07
C PRO A 226 3.32 -1.77 29.36
N ASP A 227 3.87 -2.93 29.70
CA ASP A 227 4.67 -3.10 30.93
C ASP A 227 5.97 -2.29 30.91
N VAL A 228 6.63 -2.22 29.75
CA VAL A 228 7.84 -1.40 29.57
C VAL A 228 7.48 0.08 29.58
N VAL A 229 6.40 0.48 28.92
CA VAL A 229 5.87 1.86 28.95
C VAL A 229 5.61 2.28 30.39
N LYS A 230 4.90 1.47 31.18
CA LYS A 230 4.64 1.73 32.59
C LYS A 230 5.92 1.88 33.40
N THR A 231 6.93 1.06 33.15
CA THR A 231 8.19 1.10 33.88
C THR A 231 9.02 2.33 33.55
N VAL A 232 9.03 2.78 32.30
CA VAL A 232 9.91 3.87 31.81
C VAL A 232 9.23 5.24 31.93
N THR A 233 7.95 5.35 31.57
CA THR A 233 7.22 6.64 31.50
C THR A 233 6.18 6.82 32.61
N ASN A 234 5.90 5.78 33.41
CA ASN A 234 4.83 5.70 34.39
C ASN A 234 3.41 5.83 33.79
N GLU A 235 3.25 5.69 32.47
CA GLU A 235 1.95 5.67 31.82
C GLU A 235 1.30 4.28 31.98
N ILE A 236 0.01 4.27 32.30
CA ILE A 236 -0.79 3.04 32.38
C ILE A 236 -1.67 3.00 31.14
N VAL A 237 -1.37 2.09 30.23
CA VAL A 237 -2.10 1.90 28.96
C VAL A 237 -2.34 0.41 28.71
N THR A 238 -3.43 0.09 28.03
CA THR A 238 -3.66 -1.25 27.50
C THR A 238 -2.92 -1.46 26.19
N ALA A 239 -2.77 -2.70 25.73
CA ALA A 239 -2.16 -3.01 24.44
C ALA A 239 -2.98 -2.39 23.29
N GLU A 240 -4.31 -2.40 23.38
CA GLU A 240 -5.21 -1.79 22.38
C GLU A 240 -5.07 -0.26 22.32
N GLU A 241 -4.99 0.40 23.46
CA GLU A 241 -4.79 1.86 23.51
C GLU A 241 -3.40 2.28 23.01
N LEU A 242 -2.37 1.48 23.30
CA LEU A 242 -0.99 1.80 22.91
C LEU A 242 -0.75 1.58 21.43
N GLY A 243 -1.18 0.44 20.89
CA GLY A 243 -0.83 0.02 19.53
C GLY A 243 -1.84 -0.91 18.89
N GLY A 244 -3.11 -0.84 19.27
CA GLY A 244 -4.19 -1.59 18.61
C GLY A 244 -4.59 -1.00 17.27
N ALA A 245 -5.42 -1.72 16.55
CA ALA A 245 -5.85 -1.36 15.20
C ALA A 245 -6.45 0.05 15.13
N LYS A 246 -7.33 0.41 16.07
CA LYS A 246 -7.95 1.75 16.11
C LYS A 246 -6.92 2.87 16.29
N THR A 247 -5.90 2.66 17.14
CA THR A 247 -4.85 3.66 17.36
C THR A 247 -4.06 3.90 16.07
N HIS A 248 -3.71 2.83 15.36
CA HIS A 248 -2.89 2.93 14.16
C HIS A 248 -3.66 3.39 12.92
N THR A 249 -4.95 3.11 12.82
CA THR A 249 -5.77 3.61 11.69
C THR A 249 -6.25 5.05 11.87
N SER A 250 -6.37 5.57 13.11
CA SER A 250 -6.97 6.91 13.32
C SER A 250 -6.03 7.97 13.87
N LYS A 251 -4.93 7.57 14.56
CA LYS A 251 -4.01 8.53 15.22
C LYS A 251 -2.62 8.56 14.59
N SER A 252 -2.00 7.41 14.41
CA SER A 252 -0.60 7.34 13.96
C SER A 252 -0.42 7.23 12.46
N SER A 253 -1.45 6.87 11.71
CA SER A 253 -1.42 6.54 10.27
C SER A 253 -0.51 5.36 9.89
N VAL A 254 -0.13 4.52 10.85
CA VAL A 254 0.70 3.34 10.57
C VAL A 254 -0.09 2.29 9.80
N ALA A 255 -1.37 2.08 10.13
CA ALA A 255 -2.24 1.14 9.43
C ALA A 255 -3.23 1.85 8.51
N ASP A 256 -3.50 1.24 7.36
CA ASP A 256 -4.39 1.78 6.33
C ASP A 256 -5.84 1.36 6.53
N ALA A 257 -6.09 0.20 7.13
CA ALA A 257 -7.43 -0.29 7.45
C ALA A 257 -7.42 -1.27 8.63
N ALA A 258 -8.59 -1.43 9.27
CA ALA A 258 -8.82 -2.37 10.36
C ALA A 258 -10.09 -3.19 10.11
N PHE A 259 -10.01 -4.49 10.35
CA PHE A 259 -11.06 -5.47 10.12
C PHE A 259 -11.44 -6.21 11.39
N ASP A 260 -12.64 -6.78 11.44
CA ASP A 260 -13.12 -7.43 12.66
C ASP A 260 -12.53 -8.83 12.87
N ASN A 261 -12.03 -9.47 11.81
CA ASN A 261 -11.44 -10.81 11.86
C ASN A 261 -10.46 -11.07 10.71
N ASP A 262 -9.73 -12.19 10.81
CA ASP A 262 -8.75 -12.62 9.81
C ASP A 262 -9.37 -12.78 8.41
N MET A 263 -10.60 -13.32 8.32
CA MET A 263 -11.27 -13.58 7.04
C MET A 263 -11.55 -12.30 6.25
N GLU A 264 -12.05 -11.26 6.92
CA GLU A 264 -12.32 -9.96 6.30
C GLU A 264 -11.03 -9.29 5.82
N ALA A 265 -9.97 -9.30 6.65
CA ALA A 265 -8.68 -8.74 6.28
C ALA A 265 -8.06 -9.44 5.06
N LEU A 266 -8.18 -10.77 4.99
CA LEU A 266 -7.71 -11.57 3.85
C LEU A 266 -8.55 -11.29 2.58
N ALA A 267 -9.87 -11.20 2.72
CA ALA A 267 -10.76 -10.89 1.60
C ALA A 267 -10.48 -9.48 1.01
N GLU A 268 -10.29 -8.48 1.89
CA GLU A 268 -9.98 -7.13 1.44
C GLU A 268 -8.57 -7.02 0.84
N THR A 269 -7.62 -7.85 1.30
CA THR A 269 -6.30 -7.97 0.67
C THR A 269 -6.41 -8.51 -0.76
N ARG A 270 -7.26 -9.53 -0.98
CA ARG A 270 -7.54 -10.03 -2.33
C ARG A 270 -8.15 -8.94 -3.22
N ARG A 271 -9.05 -8.13 -2.67
CA ARG A 271 -9.64 -6.98 -3.38
C ARG A 271 -8.59 -5.92 -3.70
N LEU A 272 -7.69 -5.59 -2.76
CA LEU A 272 -6.59 -4.64 -2.99
C LEU A 272 -5.68 -5.10 -4.14
N ILE A 273 -5.25 -6.37 -4.13
CA ILE A 273 -4.41 -6.95 -5.20
C ILE A 273 -5.05 -6.78 -6.58
N ASP A 274 -6.36 -6.82 -6.66
CA ASP A 274 -7.06 -6.62 -7.93
C ASP A 274 -6.93 -5.21 -8.54
N PHE A 275 -6.66 -4.21 -7.71
CA PHE A 275 -6.41 -2.84 -8.16
C PHE A 275 -4.95 -2.59 -8.49
N LEU A 276 -4.01 -3.34 -7.92
CA LEU A 276 -2.59 -3.03 -8.01
C LEU A 276 -1.92 -3.69 -9.22
N PRO A 277 -0.96 -3.02 -9.89
CA PRO A 277 -0.01 -3.66 -10.79
C PRO A 277 0.77 -4.78 -10.09
N ALA A 278 1.31 -5.72 -10.84
CA ALA A 278 2.16 -6.77 -10.26
C ALA A 278 3.53 -6.21 -9.86
N SER A 279 4.05 -5.26 -10.64
CA SER A 279 5.33 -4.58 -10.38
C SER A 279 5.33 -3.19 -11.05
N ASN A 280 6.37 -2.42 -10.82
CA ASN A 280 6.61 -1.14 -11.48
C ASN A 280 6.90 -1.25 -13.00
N ARG A 281 7.02 -2.46 -13.52
CA ARG A 281 7.22 -2.73 -14.95
C ARG A 281 5.93 -3.13 -15.67
N ASP A 282 4.89 -3.38 -14.91
CA ASP A 282 3.58 -3.78 -15.44
C ASP A 282 2.65 -2.56 -15.46
N GLY A 283 1.76 -2.51 -16.42
CA GLY A 283 0.68 -1.52 -16.42
C GLY A 283 -0.37 -1.85 -15.37
N VAL A 284 -1.28 -0.90 -15.12
CA VAL A 284 -2.44 -1.14 -14.27
C VAL A 284 -3.27 -2.31 -14.77
N PRO A 285 -3.84 -3.15 -13.89
CA PRO A 285 -4.68 -4.26 -14.29
C PRO A 285 -5.92 -3.77 -15.05
N GLU A 286 -6.29 -4.53 -16.09
CA GLU A 286 -7.51 -4.29 -16.87
C GLU A 286 -8.56 -5.34 -16.52
N ARG A 287 -9.80 -4.89 -16.34
CA ARG A 287 -10.95 -5.76 -16.10
C ARG A 287 -12.06 -5.47 -17.11
N PRO A 288 -12.92 -6.45 -17.41
CA PRO A 288 -14.18 -6.17 -18.07
C PRO A 288 -14.96 -5.13 -17.27
N PHE A 289 -15.58 -4.19 -17.94
CA PHE A 289 -16.43 -3.15 -17.34
C PHE A 289 -17.75 -3.06 -18.12
N TYR A 290 -18.80 -2.62 -17.42
CA TYR A 290 -20.15 -2.55 -17.99
C TYR A 290 -20.64 -1.11 -18.13
N ASP A 291 -20.05 -0.19 -17.35
CA ASP A 291 -20.38 1.24 -17.40
C ASP A 291 -19.79 1.91 -18.65
N SER A 292 -20.64 2.55 -19.45
CA SER A 292 -20.17 3.32 -20.61
C SER A 292 -19.23 4.45 -20.18
N PRO A 293 -18.08 4.63 -20.85
CA PRO A 293 -17.22 5.81 -20.63
C PRO A 293 -17.92 7.13 -20.99
N ASP A 294 -18.92 7.09 -21.85
CA ASP A 294 -19.73 8.25 -22.25
C ASP A 294 -20.97 8.48 -21.35
N ARG A 295 -21.15 7.69 -20.30
CA ARG A 295 -22.24 7.86 -19.33
C ARG A 295 -22.20 9.28 -18.74
N VAL A 296 -23.33 9.96 -18.76
CA VAL A 296 -23.57 11.21 -18.06
C VAL A 296 -24.29 10.95 -16.75
N GLU A 297 -24.04 11.77 -15.75
CA GLU A 297 -24.61 11.62 -14.40
C GLU A 297 -25.33 12.89 -13.97
N PRO A 298 -26.63 13.04 -14.31
CA PRO A 298 -27.38 14.27 -14.03
C PRO A 298 -27.44 14.66 -12.54
N ALA A 299 -27.32 13.69 -11.63
CA ALA A 299 -27.31 13.97 -10.21
C ALA A 299 -26.12 14.85 -9.76
N LEU A 300 -25.05 14.92 -10.55
CA LEU A 300 -23.90 15.78 -10.25
C LEU A 300 -24.22 17.26 -10.44
N ASP A 301 -25.21 17.63 -11.25
CA ASP A 301 -25.60 19.04 -11.44
C ASP A 301 -26.22 19.66 -10.18
N THR A 302 -26.68 18.81 -9.23
CA THR A 302 -27.27 19.23 -7.97
C THR A 302 -26.48 18.75 -6.73
N LEU A 303 -25.30 18.19 -6.92
CA LEU A 303 -24.47 17.66 -5.83
C LEU A 303 -23.98 18.78 -4.90
N ILE A 304 -23.54 19.90 -5.50
CA ILE A 304 -23.07 21.06 -4.71
C ILE A 304 -24.30 21.88 -4.31
N PRO A 305 -24.48 22.14 -3.00
CA PRO A 305 -25.56 22.99 -2.52
C PRO A 305 -25.42 24.44 -3.02
N ASP A 306 -26.55 25.12 -3.27
CA ASP A 306 -26.59 26.53 -3.69
C ASP A 306 -25.91 27.47 -2.69
N HIS A 307 -25.95 27.12 -1.41
CA HIS A 307 -25.29 27.92 -0.38
C HIS A 307 -23.81 27.55 -0.26
N PRO A 308 -22.87 28.49 -0.46
CA PRO A 308 -21.43 28.21 -0.58
C PRO A 308 -20.77 27.62 0.67
N ASN A 309 -21.42 27.72 1.84
CA ASN A 309 -20.91 27.17 3.10
C ASN A 309 -21.55 25.86 3.51
N LEU A 310 -22.52 25.33 2.75
CA LEU A 310 -23.04 24.00 3.01
C LEU A 310 -22.09 22.94 2.46
N PRO A 311 -21.70 21.96 3.28
CA PRO A 311 -20.85 20.89 2.84
C PRO A 311 -21.63 19.84 2.01
N TYR A 312 -20.92 19.06 1.23
CA TYR A 312 -21.42 17.88 0.52
C TYR A 312 -20.40 16.76 0.63
N ASP A 313 -20.82 15.52 0.35
CA ASP A 313 -19.94 14.37 0.41
C ASP A 313 -19.22 14.16 -0.92
N MET A 314 -17.90 14.38 -0.93
CA MET A 314 -17.07 14.16 -2.10
C MET A 314 -17.03 12.68 -2.54
N LYS A 315 -17.27 11.75 -1.63
CA LYS A 315 -17.33 10.31 -1.98
C LYS A 315 -18.50 10.00 -2.91
N GLU A 316 -19.59 10.76 -2.82
CA GLU A 316 -20.71 10.61 -3.76
C GLU A 316 -20.28 10.92 -5.19
N LEU A 317 -19.48 11.97 -5.40
CA LEU A 317 -18.90 12.28 -6.70
C LEU A 317 -17.97 11.15 -7.20
N ILE A 318 -17.09 10.66 -6.31
CA ILE A 318 -16.15 9.58 -6.65
C ILE A 318 -16.91 8.35 -7.13
N LEU A 319 -17.93 7.91 -6.37
CA LEU A 319 -18.76 6.75 -6.72
C LEU A 319 -19.49 6.94 -8.06
N LYS A 320 -20.05 8.13 -8.31
CA LYS A 320 -20.76 8.43 -9.56
C LYS A 320 -19.83 8.48 -10.79
N VAL A 321 -18.56 8.74 -10.60
CA VAL A 321 -17.55 8.74 -11.67
C VAL A 321 -16.97 7.35 -11.89
N ALA A 322 -16.83 6.54 -10.84
CA ALA A 322 -16.26 5.19 -10.90
C ALA A 322 -17.08 4.22 -11.74
N ASP A 323 -16.41 3.23 -12.35
CA ASP A 323 -17.07 2.07 -12.96
C ASP A 323 -17.81 1.31 -11.85
N GLU A 324 -19.06 0.91 -12.12
CA GLU A 324 -19.95 0.14 -11.22
C GLU A 324 -20.03 0.74 -9.79
N GLN A 325 -19.68 2.00 -9.62
CA GLN A 325 -19.59 2.69 -8.32
C GLN A 325 -18.65 1.97 -7.32
N ASP A 326 -17.61 1.31 -7.84
CA ASP A 326 -16.63 0.59 -7.03
C ASP A 326 -15.49 1.53 -6.59
N PHE A 327 -15.37 1.75 -5.29
CA PHE A 327 -14.33 2.58 -4.69
C PHE A 327 -13.67 1.83 -3.52
N LEU A 328 -12.37 1.63 -3.61
CA LEU A 328 -11.55 1.11 -2.53
C LEU A 328 -10.85 2.26 -1.82
N GLU A 329 -11.43 2.73 -0.71
CA GLU A 329 -10.85 3.81 0.09
C GLU A 329 -9.67 3.34 0.92
N ILE A 330 -8.58 4.11 0.92
CA ILE A 330 -7.36 3.86 1.69
C ILE A 330 -7.27 4.88 2.81
N GLN A 331 -6.97 4.44 4.03
CA GLN A 331 -6.87 5.28 5.24
C GLN A 331 -8.16 6.09 5.53
N ALA A 332 -9.32 5.43 5.43
CA ALA A 332 -10.61 6.10 5.65
C ALA A 332 -10.72 6.79 7.02
N ASP A 333 -10.13 6.19 8.07
CA ASP A 333 -10.20 6.68 9.45
C ASP A 333 -9.12 7.72 9.80
N PHE A 334 -8.09 7.90 8.94
CA PHE A 334 -7.02 8.88 9.14
C PHE A 334 -7.20 10.08 8.23
N ALA A 335 -7.04 11.29 8.78
CA ALA A 335 -7.17 12.56 8.05
C ALA A 335 -8.37 12.56 7.08
N PRO A 336 -9.61 12.41 7.57
CA PRO A 336 -10.80 12.26 6.73
C PRO A 336 -11.17 13.53 5.93
N ASN A 337 -10.49 14.65 6.16
CA ASN A 337 -10.57 15.88 5.35
C ASN A 337 -9.94 15.73 3.94
N ILE A 338 -9.19 14.64 3.71
CA ILE A 338 -8.76 14.20 2.38
C ILE A 338 -9.12 12.73 2.17
N VAL A 339 -9.65 12.40 1.01
CA VAL A 339 -10.02 11.05 0.59
C VAL A 339 -8.96 10.54 -0.37
N THR A 340 -8.47 9.32 -0.14
CA THR A 340 -7.54 8.62 -1.03
C THR A 340 -8.04 7.21 -1.28
N GLY A 341 -7.83 6.67 -2.47
CA GLY A 341 -8.23 5.29 -2.78
C GLY A 341 -8.20 5.01 -4.28
N PHE A 342 -8.70 3.85 -4.65
CA PHE A 342 -8.69 3.37 -6.02
C PHE A 342 -10.11 3.21 -6.57
N ILE A 343 -10.30 3.64 -7.81
CA ILE A 343 -11.47 3.35 -8.64
C ILE A 343 -11.04 2.67 -9.92
N ARG A 344 -12.01 2.27 -10.75
CA ARG A 344 -11.75 1.92 -12.15
C ARG A 344 -12.46 2.87 -13.08
N LEU A 345 -11.80 3.15 -14.19
CA LEU A 345 -12.35 3.86 -15.34
C LEU A 345 -12.02 3.06 -16.60
N GLU A 346 -13.03 2.66 -17.34
CA GLU A 346 -12.88 1.76 -18.49
C GLU A 346 -12.15 0.46 -18.12
N GLY A 347 -12.46 -0.09 -16.92
CA GLY A 347 -11.87 -1.30 -16.37
C GLY A 347 -10.43 -1.15 -15.86
N ARG A 348 -9.82 0.03 -15.94
CA ARG A 348 -8.43 0.30 -15.54
C ARG A 348 -8.37 1.02 -14.20
N THR A 349 -7.42 0.65 -13.37
CA THR A 349 -7.21 1.28 -12.06
C THR A 349 -6.75 2.73 -12.20
N VAL A 350 -7.36 3.60 -11.39
CA VAL A 350 -7.01 5.01 -11.23
C VAL A 350 -6.98 5.34 -9.74
N GLY A 351 -5.92 5.98 -9.29
CA GLY A 351 -5.83 6.53 -7.93
C GLY A 351 -6.63 7.82 -7.82
N VAL A 352 -7.39 7.96 -6.74
CA VAL A 352 -8.18 9.16 -6.45
C VAL A 352 -7.61 9.87 -5.23
N VAL A 353 -7.45 11.19 -5.34
CA VAL A 353 -7.15 12.09 -4.22
C VAL A 353 -8.19 13.21 -4.24
N ALA A 354 -8.92 13.40 -3.15
CA ALA A 354 -10.00 14.38 -3.13
C ALA A 354 -10.12 15.10 -1.79
N ASN A 355 -10.42 16.38 -1.79
CA ASN A 355 -10.78 17.09 -0.56
C ASN A 355 -12.19 16.64 -0.11
N GLN A 356 -12.41 16.51 1.20
CA GLN A 356 -13.70 16.16 1.76
C GLN A 356 -14.35 17.36 2.48
N PRO A 357 -15.26 18.07 1.82
CA PRO A 357 -15.88 19.27 2.42
C PRO A 357 -16.67 19.03 3.70
N LEU A 358 -17.13 17.79 3.94
CA LEU A 358 -17.81 17.43 5.20
C LEU A 358 -16.91 17.53 6.43
N VAL A 359 -15.59 17.44 6.24
CA VAL A 359 -14.62 17.43 7.33
C VAL A 359 -13.69 18.62 7.18
N LEU A 360 -13.66 19.51 8.17
CA LEU A 360 -12.84 20.72 8.17
C LEU A 360 -12.98 21.54 6.86
N ALA A 361 -14.15 21.51 6.22
CA ALA A 361 -14.40 22.16 4.92
C ALA A 361 -13.39 21.77 3.80
N GLY A 362 -12.77 20.61 3.89
CA GLY A 362 -11.77 20.14 2.92
C GLY A 362 -10.40 20.81 3.02
N VAL A 363 -10.11 21.56 4.10
CA VAL A 363 -8.83 22.23 4.31
C VAL A 363 -7.69 21.21 4.37
N LEU A 364 -6.50 21.60 3.92
CA LEU A 364 -5.29 20.79 4.11
C LEU A 364 -4.65 21.09 5.46
N ASP A 365 -4.24 20.05 6.15
CA ASP A 365 -3.46 20.09 7.40
C ASP A 365 -2.24 19.16 7.30
N ILE A 366 -1.52 19.01 8.38
CA ILE A 366 -0.33 18.14 8.44
C ILE A 366 -0.66 16.71 8.02
N ASP A 367 -1.75 16.15 8.57
CA ASP A 367 -2.07 14.75 8.38
C ASP A 367 -2.64 14.46 6.99
N SER A 368 -3.51 15.32 6.48
CA SER A 368 -4.01 15.20 5.11
C SER A 368 -2.91 15.39 4.06
N ALA A 369 -1.95 16.29 4.30
CA ALA A 369 -0.80 16.46 3.42
C ALA A 369 0.10 15.22 3.40
N ARG A 370 0.34 14.59 4.55
CA ARG A 370 1.10 13.33 4.66
C ARG A 370 0.39 12.16 3.97
N LYS A 371 -0.91 11.98 4.23
CA LYS A 371 -1.75 10.95 3.61
C LYS A 371 -1.75 11.08 2.09
N GLY A 372 -2.07 12.27 1.58
CA GLY A 372 -2.09 12.53 0.13
C GLY A 372 -0.72 12.33 -0.52
N ALA A 373 0.36 12.82 0.08
CA ALA A 373 1.72 12.68 -0.45
C ALA A 373 2.14 11.21 -0.56
N ARG A 374 1.89 10.41 0.48
CA ARG A 374 2.19 8.97 0.49
C ARG A 374 1.45 8.24 -0.62
N PHE A 375 0.16 8.54 -0.78
CA PHE A 375 -0.68 7.89 -1.79
C PHE A 375 -0.27 8.29 -3.23
N VAL A 376 -0.01 9.58 -3.48
CA VAL A 376 0.46 10.07 -4.80
C VAL A 376 1.79 9.41 -5.18
N ARG A 377 2.75 9.30 -4.25
CA ARG A 377 4.02 8.63 -4.52
C ARG A 377 3.84 7.14 -4.81
N PHE A 378 2.97 6.46 -4.09
CA PHE A 378 2.64 5.06 -4.39
C PHE A 378 2.10 4.93 -5.83
N CYS A 379 1.12 5.75 -6.20
CA CYS A 379 0.57 5.73 -7.55
C CYS A 379 1.65 5.97 -8.62
N ASP A 380 2.54 6.93 -8.41
CA ASP A 380 3.62 7.24 -9.35
C ASP A 380 4.65 6.09 -9.45
N CYS A 381 5.00 5.44 -8.33
CA CYS A 381 5.91 4.28 -8.34
C CYS A 381 5.40 3.11 -9.18
N PHE A 382 4.09 2.95 -9.31
CA PHE A 382 3.46 1.81 -9.96
C PHE A 382 2.64 2.19 -11.21
N ASP A 383 2.95 3.33 -11.83
CA ASP A 383 2.31 3.82 -13.07
C ASP A 383 0.77 3.87 -12.99
N ILE A 384 0.21 4.17 -11.80
CA ILE A 384 -1.22 4.32 -11.59
C ILE A 384 -1.60 5.78 -11.87
N PRO A 385 -2.46 6.06 -12.88
CA PRO A 385 -2.97 7.39 -13.17
C PRO A 385 -3.68 8.01 -11.97
N ILE A 386 -3.64 9.34 -11.81
CA ILE A 386 -4.22 10.03 -10.66
C ILE A 386 -5.32 10.98 -11.09
N LEU A 387 -6.52 10.80 -10.49
CA LEU A 387 -7.65 11.70 -10.57
C LEU A 387 -7.74 12.51 -9.28
N THR A 388 -7.74 13.84 -9.40
CA THR A 388 -7.84 14.73 -8.24
C THR A 388 -9.13 15.53 -8.30
N PHE A 389 -9.94 15.48 -7.22
CA PHE A 389 -11.09 16.36 -7.04
C PHE A 389 -10.77 17.43 -6.01
N VAL A 390 -11.03 18.69 -6.38
CA VAL A 390 -10.60 19.85 -5.58
C VAL A 390 -11.79 20.66 -5.08
N ASP A 391 -11.89 20.75 -3.77
CA ASP A 391 -12.69 21.73 -3.04
C ASP A 391 -11.91 22.11 -1.76
N VAL A 392 -10.98 23.05 -1.88
CA VAL A 392 -10.00 23.35 -0.82
C VAL A 392 -9.93 24.86 -0.55
N PRO A 393 -10.28 25.30 0.68
CA PRO A 393 -10.22 26.71 1.05
C PRO A 393 -8.82 27.19 1.44
N GLY A 394 -7.85 26.28 1.62
CA GLY A 394 -6.48 26.61 2.01
C GLY A 394 -5.84 25.57 2.91
N PHE A 395 -4.71 25.92 3.51
CA PHE A 395 -4.12 25.18 4.62
C PHE A 395 -4.70 25.62 5.96
N LEU A 396 -4.84 24.69 6.90
CA LEU A 396 -5.36 24.96 8.24
C LEU A 396 -4.39 25.89 9.01
N PRO A 397 -4.83 27.08 9.42
CA PRO A 397 -3.98 27.99 10.20
C PRO A 397 -3.94 27.60 11.67
N GLY A 398 -2.98 28.15 12.40
CA GLY A 398 -2.92 28.06 13.86
C GLY A 398 -1.59 27.54 14.38
N THR A 399 -1.29 27.88 15.65
CA THR A 399 -0.02 27.56 16.28
C THR A 399 0.27 26.06 16.33
N SER A 400 -0.75 25.24 16.53
CA SER A 400 -0.61 23.77 16.51
C SER A 400 -0.09 23.27 15.16
N GLN A 401 -0.62 23.80 14.04
CA GLN A 401 -0.18 23.42 12.71
C GLN A 401 1.24 23.99 12.40
N GLU A 402 1.46 25.25 12.72
CA GLU A 402 2.76 25.89 12.47
C GLU A 402 3.90 25.21 13.27
N TYR A 403 3.70 24.97 14.57
CA TYR A 403 4.73 24.37 15.44
C TYR A 403 5.01 22.91 15.11
N ASN A 404 4.01 22.18 14.61
CA ASN A 404 4.18 20.79 14.16
C ASN A 404 4.59 20.70 12.67
N GLY A 405 4.88 21.82 12.00
CA GLY A 405 5.52 21.85 10.69
C GLY A 405 4.60 21.69 9.49
N VAL A 406 3.41 22.33 9.50
CA VAL A 406 2.48 22.32 8.35
C VAL A 406 3.16 22.74 7.04
N ILE A 407 4.11 23.67 7.08
CA ILE A 407 4.89 24.10 5.90
C ILE A 407 5.69 22.93 5.33
N LYS A 408 6.41 22.19 6.18
CA LYS A 408 7.21 21.03 5.76
C LYS A 408 6.33 19.90 5.26
N HIS A 409 5.23 19.62 5.94
CA HIS A 409 4.32 18.53 5.56
C HIS A 409 3.48 18.88 4.32
N GLY A 410 3.06 20.14 4.17
CA GLY A 410 2.44 20.63 2.94
C GLY A 410 3.37 20.53 1.74
N ALA A 411 4.66 20.82 1.95
CA ALA A 411 5.68 20.68 0.91
C ALA A 411 5.85 19.21 0.44
N LYS A 412 5.55 18.19 1.26
CA LYS A 412 5.58 16.80 0.82
C LYS A 412 4.52 16.50 -0.26
N LEU A 413 3.31 17.01 -0.07
CA LEU A 413 2.23 16.82 -1.05
C LEU A 413 2.53 17.58 -2.35
N LEU A 414 3.03 18.81 -2.24
CA LEU A 414 3.48 19.61 -3.39
C LEU A 414 4.59 18.88 -4.15
N PHE A 415 5.57 18.34 -3.43
CA PHE A 415 6.69 17.58 -4.01
C PHE A 415 6.20 16.32 -4.73
N ALA A 416 5.34 15.53 -4.08
CA ALA A 416 4.81 14.31 -4.66
C ALA A 416 4.08 14.56 -5.98
N TYR A 417 3.19 15.54 -6.03
CA TYR A 417 2.49 15.89 -7.27
C TYR A 417 3.42 16.50 -8.35
N GLY A 418 4.36 17.33 -7.95
CA GLY A 418 5.31 17.96 -8.88
C GLY A 418 6.30 16.97 -9.48
N GLU A 419 6.65 15.92 -8.75
CA GLU A 419 7.56 14.86 -9.20
C GLU A 419 6.84 13.83 -10.06
N ALA A 420 5.58 13.51 -9.72
CA ALA A 420 4.82 12.45 -10.37
C ALA A 420 4.76 12.61 -11.90
N THR A 421 5.11 11.52 -12.59
CA THR A 421 5.19 11.43 -14.06
C THR A 421 3.97 10.79 -14.68
N VAL A 422 3.16 10.09 -13.89
CA VAL A 422 1.90 9.44 -14.33
C VAL A 422 0.88 10.45 -14.88
N PRO A 423 -0.11 10.00 -15.68
CA PRO A 423 -1.24 10.83 -16.06
C PRO A 423 -1.95 11.45 -14.86
N LYS A 424 -2.16 12.77 -14.89
CA LYS A 424 -2.83 13.53 -13.82
C LYS A 424 -3.98 14.35 -14.39
N VAL A 425 -5.20 14.01 -13.96
CA VAL A 425 -6.42 14.74 -14.31
C VAL A 425 -7.01 15.35 -13.05
N THR A 426 -7.34 16.64 -13.12
CA THR A 426 -7.89 17.39 -11.99
C THR A 426 -9.24 17.97 -12.35
N VAL A 427 -10.20 17.88 -11.43
CA VAL A 427 -11.52 18.52 -11.54
C VAL A 427 -11.73 19.41 -10.33
N ILE A 428 -11.82 20.70 -10.54
CA ILE A 428 -12.13 21.67 -9.50
C ILE A 428 -13.63 21.83 -9.42
N THR A 429 -14.20 21.40 -8.29
CA THR A 429 -15.66 21.37 -8.12
C THR A 429 -16.21 22.67 -7.51
N ARG A 430 -15.49 23.26 -6.54
CA ARG A 430 -15.89 24.49 -5.89
C ARG A 430 -14.66 25.33 -5.51
N LYS A 431 -14.21 25.34 -4.27
CA LYS A 431 -13.12 26.20 -3.80
C LYS A 431 -11.75 25.69 -4.23
N ALA A 432 -10.88 26.60 -4.67
CA ALA A 432 -9.48 26.31 -4.98
C ALA A 432 -8.65 27.57 -4.66
N TYR A 433 -8.24 27.72 -3.38
CA TYR A 433 -7.64 28.95 -2.90
C TYR A 433 -6.16 28.80 -2.55
N GLY A 434 -5.39 29.82 -2.94
CA GLY A 434 -4.02 30.03 -2.52
C GLY A 434 -3.06 28.88 -2.84
N GLY A 435 -2.13 28.64 -1.92
CA GLY A 435 -1.15 27.56 -2.07
C GLY A 435 -1.77 26.17 -2.14
N ALA A 436 -2.92 25.94 -1.51
CA ALA A 436 -3.63 24.68 -1.54
C ALA A 436 -4.17 24.34 -2.95
N TYR A 437 -4.67 25.34 -3.70
CA TYR A 437 -4.98 25.16 -5.11
C TYR A 437 -3.76 24.67 -5.90
N VAL A 438 -2.61 25.29 -5.69
CA VAL A 438 -1.38 24.91 -6.40
C VAL A 438 -0.99 23.48 -6.08
N VAL A 439 -1.04 23.09 -4.80
CA VAL A 439 -0.62 21.77 -4.31
C VAL A 439 -1.52 20.63 -4.83
N MET A 440 -2.84 20.87 -4.96
CA MET A 440 -3.81 19.86 -5.39
C MET A 440 -3.79 19.64 -6.90
N ALA A 441 -2.65 19.16 -7.42
CA ALA A 441 -2.45 18.78 -8.82
C ALA A 441 -2.84 19.86 -9.85
N SER A 442 -2.49 21.12 -9.57
CA SER A 442 -2.76 22.21 -10.51
C SER A 442 -2.02 22.04 -11.84
N LYS A 443 -2.48 22.75 -12.87
CA LYS A 443 -1.82 22.84 -14.18
C LYS A 443 -0.34 23.23 -14.04
N HIS A 444 -0.04 24.08 -13.06
CA HIS A 444 1.32 24.59 -12.78
C HIS A 444 2.27 23.51 -12.23
N LEU A 445 1.75 22.44 -11.63
CA LEU A 445 2.51 21.28 -11.15
C LEU A 445 2.41 20.07 -12.11
N ARG A 446 2.50 20.33 -13.40
CA ARG A 446 2.45 19.31 -14.46
C ARG A 446 1.12 18.53 -14.50
N GLY A 447 -0.01 19.13 -14.10
CA GLY A 447 -1.34 18.56 -14.34
C GLY A 447 -1.60 18.48 -15.85
N ASP A 448 -1.96 17.31 -16.36
CA ASP A 448 -2.16 17.11 -17.81
C ASP A 448 -3.46 17.75 -18.27
N PHE A 449 -4.57 17.45 -17.58
CA PHE A 449 -5.86 18.07 -17.77
C PHE A 449 -6.39 18.66 -16.48
N ASN A 450 -6.79 19.92 -16.51
CA ASN A 450 -7.43 20.59 -15.40
C ASN A 450 -8.80 21.12 -15.86
N TYR A 451 -9.86 20.49 -15.35
CA TYR A 451 -11.24 20.89 -15.56
C TYR A 451 -11.77 21.68 -14.35
N ALA A 452 -12.74 22.53 -14.59
CA ALA A 452 -13.48 23.18 -13.52
C ALA A 452 -14.99 23.06 -13.78
N TRP A 453 -15.76 22.92 -12.70
CA TRP A 453 -17.20 23.11 -12.77
C TRP A 453 -17.53 24.62 -12.82
N PRO A 454 -18.73 25.03 -13.30
CA PRO A 454 -19.11 26.43 -13.29
C PRO A 454 -19.18 27.05 -11.90
N SER A 455 -19.37 26.22 -10.86
CA SER A 455 -19.36 26.59 -9.45
C SER A 455 -17.96 26.78 -8.85
N ALA A 456 -16.89 26.56 -9.62
CA ALA A 456 -15.53 26.66 -9.13
C ALA A 456 -15.13 28.11 -8.85
N GLU A 457 -14.41 28.30 -7.75
CA GLU A 457 -13.82 29.57 -7.35
C GLU A 457 -12.30 29.41 -7.24
N ILE A 458 -11.56 30.05 -8.14
CA ILE A 458 -10.10 29.90 -8.23
C ILE A 458 -9.46 31.26 -7.96
N ALA A 459 -8.88 31.44 -6.77
CA ALA A 459 -8.35 32.73 -6.34
C ALA A 459 -7.19 32.56 -5.34
N VAL A 460 -6.50 33.68 -5.07
CA VAL A 460 -5.45 33.71 -4.03
C VAL A 460 -6.03 33.42 -2.64
N MET A 461 -7.25 33.91 -2.36
CA MET A 461 -7.99 33.66 -1.14
C MET A 461 -9.48 33.93 -1.38
N GLY A 462 -10.33 33.52 -0.46
CA GLY A 462 -11.76 33.81 -0.54
C GLY A 462 -12.06 35.30 -0.57
N ALA A 463 -13.09 35.70 -1.32
CA ALA A 463 -13.40 37.11 -1.64
C ALA A 463 -13.53 37.98 -0.39
N LYS A 464 -14.22 37.50 0.66
CA LYS A 464 -14.39 38.28 1.90
C LYS A 464 -13.04 38.65 2.53
N GLY A 465 -12.14 37.68 2.69
CA GLY A 465 -10.80 37.91 3.25
C GLY A 465 -9.96 38.84 2.39
N ALA A 466 -10.04 38.73 1.06
CA ALA A 466 -9.34 39.59 0.13
C ALA A 466 -9.82 41.06 0.26
N VAL A 467 -11.13 41.26 0.32
CA VAL A 467 -11.77 42.59 0.46
C VAL A 467 -11.43 43.22 1.79
N GLU A 468 -11.43 42.49 2.89
CA GLU A 468 -11.02 43.00 4.21
C GLU A 468 -9.58 43.53 4.22
N ILE A 469 -8.70 42.98 3.39
CA ILE A 469 -7.32 43.44 3.23
C ILE A 469 -7.25 44.63 2.30
N LEU A 470 -7.87 44.55 1.12
CA LEU A 470 -7.77 45.53 0.05
C LEU A 470 -8.56 46.82 0.34
N HIS A 471 -9.71 46.70 1.02
CA HIS A 471 -10.64 47.78 1.33
C HIS A 471 -10.73 48.02 2.84
N ARG A 472 -9.60 47.99 3.53
CA ARG A 472 -9.51 48.12 4.99
C ARG A 472 -10.17 49.38 5.54
N ALA A 473 -10.24 50.45 4.74
CA ALA A 473 -10.88 51.70 5.12
C ALA A 473 -12.43 51.61 5.21
N ASP A 474 -13.02 50.65 4.50
CA ASP A 474 -14.47 50.49 4.40
C ASP A 474 -15.02 49.39 5.33
N LEU A 475 -14.20 48.82 6.22
CA LEU A 475 -14.59 47.71 7.12
C LEU A 475 -15.81 47.99 8.01
N ASN A 476 -16.06 49.26 8.30
CA ASN A 476 -17.21 49.71 9.12
C ASN A 476 -18.48 49.93 8.29
N ASP A 477 -18.46 49.73 6.97
CA ASP A 477 -19.60 49.92 6.07
C ASP A 477 -19.94 48.57 5.41
N PRO A 478 -20.92 47.81 5.98
CA PRO A 478 -21.30 46.51 5.48
C PRO A 478 -21.75 46.49 4.01
N ASP A 479 -22.42 47.56 3.56
CA ASP A 479 -22.93 47.62 2.19
C ASP A 479 -21.81 47.78 1.19
N LYS A 480 -20.80 48.60 1.50
CA LYS A 480 -19.59 48.73 0.66
C LYS A 480 -18.78 47.43 0.65
N ILE A 481 -18.61 46.77 1.81
CA ILE A 481 -17.92 45.49 1.87
C ILE A 481 -18.64 44.45 1.03
N ALA A 482 -19.97 44.38 1.08
CA ALA A 482 -20.75 43.46 0.25
C ALA A 482 -20.56 43.76 -1.26
N ALA A 483 -20.59 45.05 -1.65
CA ALA A 483 -20.35 45.44 -3.03
C ALA A 483 -18.94 45.11 -3.52
N HIS A 484 -17.91 45.38 -2.70
CA HIS A 484 -16.51 45.03 -3.00
C HIS A 484 -16.31 43.50 -3.06
N THR A 485 -16.99 42.74 -2.21
CA THR A 485 -16.92 41.25 -2.21
C THR A 485 -17.46 40.70 -3.53
N LYS A 486 -18.62 41.22 -3.96
CA LYS A 486 -19.22 40.79 -5.22
C LYS A 486 -18.34 41.22 -6.43
N ASP A 487 -17.81 42.43 -6.45
CA ASP A 487 -16.87 42.88 -7.52
C ASP A 487 -15.62 41.97 -7.56
N PHE A 488 -15.10 41.59 -6.40
CA PHE A 488 -13.95 40.70 -6.32
C PHE A 488 -14.29 39.29 -6.84
N GLU A 489 -15.43 38.71 -6.46
CA GLU A 489 -15.89 37.42 -6.96
C GLU A 489 -16.02 37.43 -8.48
N ASP A 490 -16.70 38.43 -9.03
CA ASP A 490 -16.92 38.58 -10.48
C ASP A 490 -15.61 38.73 -11.26
N ARG A 491 -14.61 39.40 -10.69
CA ARG A 491 -13.35 39.76 -11.37
C ARG A 491 -12.21 38.76 -11.14
N PHE A 492 -12.19 38.02 -10.05
CA PHE A 492 -11.02 37.27 -9.64
C PHE A 492 -11.29 35.81 -9.24
N ALA A 493 -12.53 35.43 -8.92
CA ALA A 493 -12.81 34.08 -8.43
C ALA A 493 -13.43 33.17 -9.49
N SER A 494 -14.04 33.70 -10.53
CA SER A 494 -14.70 32.92 -11.58
C SER A 494 -13.72 31.97 -12.30
N PRO A 495 -14.12 30.71 -12.57
CA PRO A 495 -13.28 29.76 -13.28
C PRO A 495 -12.97 30.19 -14.72
N PHE A 496 -13.80 31.04 -15.32
CA PHE A 496 -13.56 31.59 -16.67
C PHE A 496 -12.33 32.44 -16.75
N ILE A 497 -11.96 33.15 -15.69
CA ILE A 497 -10.73 33.95 -15.63
C ILE A 497 -9.48 33.08 -15.68
N ALA A 498 -9.52 31.93 -14.96
CA ALA A 498 -8.45 30.93 -15.02
C ALA A 498 -8.40 30.27 -16.41
N ALA A 499 -9.55 30.02 -17.03
CA ALA A 499 -9.66 29.45 -18.38
C ALA A 499 -9.10 30.39 -19.45
N GLU A 500 -9.40 31.71 -19.39
CA GLU A 500 -8.85 32.72 -20.30
C GLU A 500 -7.32 32.77 -20.28
N ARG A 501 -6.70 32.38 -19.16
CA ARG A 501 -5.25 32.30 -18.98
C ARG A 501 -4.64 30.94 -19.34
N GLY A 502 -5.47 29.97 -19.71
CA GLY A 502 -5.03 28.59 -19.99
C GLY A 502 -4.62 27.81 -18.74
N PHE A 503 -5.07 28.21 -17.54
CA PHE A 503 -4.83 27.48 -16.29
C PHE A 503 -5.87 26.37 -16.06
N ILE A 504 -6.99 26.46 -16.76
CA ILE A 504 -8.05 25.47 -16.87
C ILE A 504 -8.22 25.13 -18.35
N ASP A 505 -8.23 23.84 -18.69
CA ASP A 505 -8.38 23.37 -20.07
C ASP A 505 -9.84 23.53 -20.55
N GLU A 506 -10.81 23.33 -19.67
CA GLU A 506 -12.22 23.53 -19.96
C GLU A 506 -13.05 23.72 -18.69
N VAL A 507 -14.09 24.56 -18.79
CA VAL A 507 -15.18 24.61 -17.79
C VAL A 507 -16.27 23.64 -18.25
N ILE A 508 -16.48 22.57 -17.48
CA ILE A 508 -17.34 21.45 -17.86
C ILE A 508 -18.64 21.41 -17.06
N GLN A 509 -19.72 20.90 -17.67
CA GLN A 509 -20.95 20.61 -16.95
C GLN A 509 -20.71 19.47 -15.94
N PRO A 510 -21.15 19.57 -14.67
CA PRO A 510 -20.91 18.55 -13.65
C PRO A 510 -21.35 17.14 -14.10
N GLN A 511 -22.53 17.00 -14.70
CA GLN A 511 -23.03 15.73 -15.23
C GLN A 511 -22.10 15.05 -16.24
N SER A 512 -21.21 15.82 -16.92
CA SER A 512 -20.31 15.28 -17.94
C SER A 512 -18.95 14.83 -17.38
N THR A 513 -18.73 14.94 -16.08
CA THR A 513 -17.42 14.71 -15.44
C THR A 513 -16.82 13.35 -15.79
N ARG A 514 -17.58 12.26 -15.64
CA ARG A 514 -17.08 10.91 -15.98
C ARG A 514 -16.59 10.87 -17.43
N ARG A 515 -17.40 11.28 -18.39
CA ARG A 515 -17.06 11.27 -19.81
C ARG A 515 -15.78 12.06 -20.11
N ARG A 516 -15.63 13.24 -19.49
CA ARG A 516 -14.45 14.08 -19.68
C ARG A 516 -13.19 13.45 -19.10
N VAL A 517 -13.29 12.88 -17.92
CA VAL A 517 -12.19 12.19 -17.23
C VAL A 517 -11.76 10.93 -18.00
N CYS A 518 -12.71 10.07 -18.44
CA CYS A 518 -12.39 8.89 -19.24
C CYS A 518 -11.66 9.28 -20.54
N ARG A 519 -12.16 10.28 -21.28
CA ARG A 519 -11.51 10.76 -22.51
C ARG A 519 -10.13 11.35 -22.28
N ALA A 520 -9.93 12.07 -21.17
CA ALA A 520 -8.63 12.60 -20.78
C ALA A 520 -7.64 11.46 -20.54
N PHE A 521 -7.99 10.48 -19.72
CA PHE A 521 -7.10 9.33 -19.48
C PHE A 521 -6.88 8.48 -20.74
N ALA A 522 -7.88 8.32 -21.58
CA ALA A 522 -7.71 7.62 -22.86
C ALA A 522 -6.66 8.30 -23.75
N SER A 523 -6.63 9.63 -23.78
CA SER A 523 -5.62 10.39 -24.56
C SER A 523 -4.21 10.35 -23.94
N LEU A 524 -4.11 10.02 -22.66
CA LEU A 524 -2.85 9.99 -21.90
C LEU A 524 -2.27 8.57 -21.73
N ARG A 525 -2.87 7.54 -22.33
CA ARG A 525 -2.44 6.13 -22.17
C ARG A 525 -0.98 5.88 -22.55
N THR A 526 -0.45 6.65 -23.46
CA THR A 526 0.95 6.54 -23.92
C THR A 526 1.82 7.71 -23.44
N LYS A 527 1.38 8.39 -22.38
CA LYS A 527 2.16 9.51 -21.81
C LYS A 527 3.49 8.98 -21.29
N GLU A 528 4.57 9.57 -21.77
CA GLU A 528 5.92 9.42 -21.25
C GLU A 528 6.46 10.77 -20.80
N LEU A 529 6.86 10.89 -19.56
CA LEU A 529 7.45 12.09 -19.00
C LEU A 529 8.74 11.72 -18.26
N ALA A 530 9.88 12.15 -18.79
CA ALA A 530 11.16 11.95 -18.13
C ALA A 530 11.45 13.09 -17.16
N SER A 531 11.86 12.76 -15.96
CA SER A 531 12.46 13.69 -15.01
C SER A 531 13.98 13.76 -15.20
N PRO A 532 14.66 14.89 -14.82
CA PRO A 532 16.11 14.96 -14.80
C PRO A 532 16.69 13.78 -14.00
N TRP A 533 17.83 13.25 -14.49
CA TRP A 533 18.50 12.16 -13.79
C TRP A 533 18.89 12.57 -12.36
N LYS A 534 18.64 11.67 -11.41
CA LYS A 534 19.02 11.83 -9.99
C LYS A 534 19.25 10.43 -9.39
N LYS A 535 20.13 10.33 -8.43
CA LYS A 535 20.37 9.08 -7.70
C LYS A 535 19.12 8.63 -6.93
N HIS A 536 18.47 9.55 -6.29
CA HIS A 536 17.15 9.48 -5.68
C HIS A 536 16.68 10.93 -5.45
N ASP A 537 15.42 11.13 -5.18
CA ASP A 537 14.90 12.42 -4.78
C ASP A 537 15.30 12.77 -3.33
N ASN A 538 15.16 14.04 -2.99
CA ASN A 538 15.35 14.55 -1.63
C ASN A 538 14.06 15.23 -1.16
N ILE A 539 13.02 14.42 -0.99
CA ILE A 539 11.73 14.90 -0.49
C ILE A 539 11.89 15.42 0.95
N PRO A 540 11.22 16.50 1.34
CA PRO A 540 11.25 17.00 2.71
C PRO A 540 10.60 15.98 3.67
N LEU A 541 11.42 15.16 4.34
CA LEU A 541 11.00 14.07 5.22
C LEU A 541 10.50 14.58 6.59
#